data_d60a389a5827fe69fd34ac8189bbd2c3
#
_entry.id   d60a389a5827fe69fd34ac8189bbd2c3
#
_cell.length_a   1.000
_cell.length_b   1.000
_cell.length_c   1.000
_cell.angle_alpha   90.00
_cell.angle_beta   90.00
_cell.angle_gamma   90.00
#
_symmetry.space_group_name_H-M   'P 1'
#
loop_
_entity.id
_entity.type
_entity.pdbx_description
1 polymer ?
#
loop_
_entity_poly.entity_id
_entity_poly.type
_entity_poly.pdbx_seq_one_letter_code
_entity_poly.pdbx_strand_id
1 'polypeptide(L)'
;MTPNFNWNATAFFQQLTEQNKLAKEKRFRFCRVTGLQGFEEALGSLQSAKAIVAIDDTSQGFMELVNTPHTRRVKTVFFAMRHAIDDMAARARCMDTMREVFRQFMSRLILERTRLEQKAIYLDERIQFQEIDEYFFSGCACAYFQVAVDTFTDLRFRYNEWENLPEMGTFSPAFTQDYD
;
A
#
# COMPACT_ATOMS: atom_id res chain seq x y z
N MET A 1 24.64 -11.46 -0.47
CA MET A 1 23.34 -10.89 -0.90
C MET A 1 22.53 -10.63 0.34
N THR A 2 22.28 -9.38 0.68
CA THR A 2 21.34 -9.02 1.75
C THR A 2 19.94 -9.45 1.32
N PRO A 3 19.19 -10.17 2.16
CA PRO A 3 17.83 -10.56 1.82
C PRO A 3 16.99 -9.30 1.53
N ASN A 4 16.39 -9.26 0.37
CA ASN A 4 15.53 -8.13 0.01
C ASN A 4 14.18 -8.33 0.72
N PHE A 5 14.04 -7.77 1.91
CA PHE A 5 12.84 -7.83 2.73
C PHE A 5 11.74 -6.91 2.18
N ASN A 6 11.32 -7.15 0.93
CA ASN A 6 10.26 -6.38 0.31
C ASN A 6 8.99 -7.20 0.20
N TRP A 7 7.92 -6.68 0.79
CA TRP A 7 6.58 -7.17 0.51
C TRP A 7 6.06 -6.61 -0.83
N ASN A 8 5.61 -7.49 -1.70
CA ASN A 8 4.96 -7.08 -2.94
C ASN A 8 3.46 -6.85 -2.70
N ALA A 9 3.13 -5.70 -2.12
CA ALA A 9 1.75 -5.29 -1.86
C ALA A 9 0.89 -5.27 -3.15
N THR A 10 1.48 -4.85 -4.27
CA THR A 10 0.80 -4.80 -5.57
C THR A 10 0.31 -6.18 -5.99
N ALA A 11 1.19 -7.18 -5.98
CA ALA A 11 0.80 -8.55 -6.31
C ALA A 11 -0.23 -9.12 -5.30
N PHE A 12 -0.09 -8.78 -4.03
CA PHE A 12 -1.03 -9.22 -3.00
C PHE A 12 -2.44 -8.68 -3.25
N PHE A 13 -2.62 -7.37 -3.45
CA PHE A 13 -3.93 -6.78 -3.69
C PHE A 13 -4.51 -7.14 -5.06
N GLN A 14 -3.66 -7.35 -6.08
CA GLN A 14 -4.10 -7.92 -7.34
C GLN A 14 -4.72 -9.31 -7.12
N GLN A 15 -4.01 -10.19 -6.42
CA GLN A 15 -4.50 -11.53 -6.13
C GLN A 15 -5.80 -11.50 -5.30
N LEU A 16 -5.91 -10.60 -4.31
CA LEU A 16 -7.16 -10.44 -3.56
C LEU A 16 -8.33 -10.07 -4.49
N THR A 17 -8.13 -9.12 -5.38
CA THR A 17 -9.17 -8.68 -6.31
C THR A 17 -9.61 -9.82 -7.23
N GLU A 18 -8.65 -10.60 -7.74
CA GLU A 18 -8.90 -11.71 -8.65
C GLU A 18 -9.52 -12.94 -7.96
N GLN A 19 -9.27 -13.16 -6.67
CA GLN A 19 -9.73 -14.34 -5.94
C GLN A 19 -11.00 -14.09 -5.10
N ASN A 20 -11.28 -12.84 -4.74
CA ASN A 20 -12.44 -12.52 -3.92
C ASN A 20 -13.74 -12.72 -4.69
N LYS A 21 -14.66 -13.52 -4.13
CA LYS A 21 -15.94 -13.85 -4.79
C LYS A 21 -16.80 -12.63 -5.02
N LEU A 22 -16.94 -11.75 -4.01
CA LEU A 22 -17.74 -10.53 -4.11
C LEU A 22 -17.12 -9.54 -5.12
N ALA A 23 -15.81 -9.36 -5.09
CA ALA A 23 -15.14 -8.51 -6.07
C ALA A 23 -15.35 -8.99 -7.51
N LYS A 24 -15.30 -10.32 -7.74
CA LYS A 24 -15.61 -10.91 -9.06
C LYS A 24 -17.08 -10.70 -9.44
N GLU A 25 -18.02 -10.96 -8.56
CA GLU A 25 -19.45 -10.76 -8.78
C GLU A 25 -19.76 -9.30 -9.18
N LYS A 26 -19.16 -8.36 -8.45
CA LYS A 26 -19.30 -6.90 -8.70
C LYS A 26 -18.40 -6.39 -9.82
N ARG A 27 -17.61 -7.26 -10.45
CA ARG A 27 -16.72 -6.98 -11.60
C ARG A 27 -15.66 -5.93 -11.29
N PHE A 28 -15.07 -5.99 -10.10
CA PHE A 28 -13.88 -5.20 -9.79
C PHE A 28 -12.73 -5.59 -10.72
N ARG A 29 -12.06 -4.61 -11.29
CA ARG A 29 -10.80 -4.77 -12.02
C ARG A 29 -9.67 -4.20 -11.19
N PHE A 30 -8.54 -4.89 -11.20
CA PHE A 30 -7.32 -4.38 -10.58
C PHE A 30 -6.57 -3.49 -11.57
N CYS A 31 -6.04 -2.35 -11.07
CA CYS A 31 -5.12 -1.50 -11.83
C CYS A 31 -4.05 -0.91 -10.90
N ARG A 32 -2.97 -0.42 -11.52
CA ARG A 32 -1.91 0.34 -10.85
C ARG A 32 -2.08 1.80 -11.25
N VAL A 33 -1.86 2.69 -10.31
CA VAL A 33 -1.98 4.13 -10.52
C VAL A 33 -0.76 4.83 -9.93
N THR A 34 -0.46 6.04 -10.39
CA THR A 34 0.62 6.86 -9.85
C THR A 34 0.00 8.09 -9.22
N GLY A 35 -0.13 8.05 -7.90
CA GLY A 35 -0.73 9.12 -7.11
C GLY A 35 -2.23 9.32 -7.40
N LEU A 36 -2.75 10.42 -6.89
CA LEU A 36 -4.17 10.79 -7.02
C LEU A 36 -4.54 11.08 -8.48
N GLN A 37 -3.68 11.76 -9.23
CA GLN A 37 -3.93 12.08 -10.65
C GLN A 37 -4.12 10.79 -11.48
N GLY A 38 -3.24 9.81 -11.31
CA GLY A 38 -3.39 8.51 -12.00
C GLY A 38 -4.67 7.77 -11.61
N PHE A 39 -5.14 7.96 -10.37
CA PHE A 39 -6.43 7.43 -9.95
C PHE A 39 -7.60 8.14 -10.64
N GLU A 40 -7.56 9.46 -10.78
CA GLU A 40 -8.56 10.24 -11.53
C GLU A 40 -8.64 9.80 -13.01
N GLU A 41 -7.49 9.57 -13.64
CA GLU A 41 -7.44 9.04 -15.02
C GLU A 41 -8.06 7.63 -15.09
N ALA A 42 -7.78 6.78 -14.09
CA ALA A 42 -8.40 5.46 -13.98
C ALA A 42 -9.93 5.54 -13.79
N LEU A 43 -10.45 6.52 -13.03
CA LEU A 43 -11.89 6.79 -12.91
C LEU A 43 -12.51 7.16 -14.25
N GLY A 44 -11.82 7.97 -15.07
CA GLY A 44 -12.24 8.29 -16.43
C GLY A 44 -12.38 7.05 -17.30
N SER A 45 -11.49 6.08 -17.16
CA SER A 45 -11.51 4.80 -17.89
C SER A 45 -12.58 3.82 -17.40
N LEU A 46 -13.22 4.08 -16.25
CA LEU A 46 -14.32 3.27 -15.68
C LEU A 46 -15.56 3.21 -16.59
N GLN A 47 -15.59 3.91 -17.71
CA GLN A 47 -16.70 3.79 -18.67
C GLN A 47 -16.93 2.34 -19.12
N SER A 48 -15.88 1.52 -19.16
CA SER A 48 -15.93 0.10 -19.52
C SER A 48 -15.92 -0.86 -18.31
N ALA A 49 -15.51 -0.40 -17.12
CA ALA A 49 -15.48 -1.18 -15.88
C ALA A 49 -16.46 -0.59 -14.87
N LYS A 50 -17.23 -1.45 -14.21
CA LYS A 50 -18.19 -1.00 -13.19
C LYS A 50 -17.54 -0.68 -11.86
N ALA A 51 -16.40 -1.30 -11.57
CA ALA A 51 -15.66 -1.12 -10.32
C ALA A 51 -14.16 -1.39 -10.52
N ILE A 52 -13.33 -0.69 -9.74
CA ILE A 52 -11.87 -0.89 -9.70
C ILE A 52 -11.36 -1.02 -8.27
N VAL A 53 -10.27 -1.79 -8.15
CA VAL A 53 -9.31 -1.72 -7.04
C VAL A 53 -8.03 -1.19 -7.65
N ALA A 54 -7.56 -0.05 -7.19
CA ALA A 54 -6.32 0.55 -7.66
C ALA A 54 -5.29 0.60 -6.55
N ILE A 55 -4.02 0.34 -6.85
CA ILE A 55 -2.92 0.53 -5.90
C ILE A 55 -1.95 1.57 -6.42
N ASP A 56 -1.50 2.45 -5.52
CA ASP A 56 -0.48 3.42 -5.84
C ASP A 56 0.88 2.72 -6.04
N ASP A 57 1.52 2.96 -7.19
CA ASP A 57 2.85 2.45 -7.50
C ASP A 57 3.94 3.12 -6.66
N THR A 58 3.72 4.36 -6.25
CA THR A 58 4.63 5.08 -5.36
C THR A 58 4.44 4.62 -3.93
N SER A 59 5.44 4.89 -3.09
CA SER A 59 5.37 4.64 -1.65
C SER A 59 5.77 5.90 -0.92
N GLN A 60 4.98 6.28 0.05
CA GLN A 60 5.41 7.22 1.07
C GLN A 60 6.05 6.44 2.22
N GLY A 61 6.93 7.08 2.98
CA GLY A 61 7.54 6.44 4.12
C GLY A 61 8.67 7.25 4.71
N PHE A 62 9.37 6.64 5.64
CA PHE A 62 10.58 7.19 6.25
C PHE A 62 11.57 6.07 6.53
N MET A 63 12.81 6.46 6.78
CA MET A 63 13.85 5.58 7.27
C MET A 63 14.30 6.07 8.64
N GLU A 64 14.21 5.21 9.65
CA GLU A 64 14.79 5.44 10.97
C GLU A 64 16.27 5.06 10.93
N LEU A 65 17.15 5.96 11.38
CA LEU A 65 18.60 5.77 11.28
C LEU A 65 19.22 5.25 12.58
N VAL A 66 18.49 5.35 13.71
CA VAL A 66 18.98 4.99 15.04
C VAL A 66 18.05 3.96 15.70
N ASN A 67 18.52 3.30 16.75
CA ASN A 67 17.69 2.37 17.56
C ASN A 67 17.07 1.22 16.77
N THR A 68 17.79 0.49 16.01
CA THR A 68 17.30 -0.56 15.08
C THR A 68 16.83 0.06 13.76
N PRO A 69 17.76 0.31 12.84
CA PRO A 69 17.44 0.92 11.56
C PRO A 69 16.36 0.16 10.80
N HIS A 70 15.30 0.86 10.41
CA HIS A 70 14.21 0.27 9.65
C HIS A 70 13.63 1.27 8.63
N THR A 71 13.00 0.72 7.61
CA THR A 71 12.31 1.50 6.58
C THR A 71 10.83 1.23 6.66
N ARG A 72 10.06 2.29 6.88
CA ARG A 72 8.60 2.28 6.75
C ARG A 72 8.19 2.62 5.33
N ARG A 73 7.31 1.81 4.75
CA ARG A 73 6.70 2.06 3.44
C ARG A 73 5.19 2.01 3.55
N VAL A 74 4.53 3.03 3.01
CA VAL A 74 3.06 3.14 3.00
C VAL A 74 2.58 3.03 1.57
N LYS A 75 1.60 2.16 1.33
CA LYS A 75 0.89 2.00 0.07
C LYS A 75 -0.55 2.42 0.24
N THR A 76 -1.08 3.17 -0.73
CA THR A 76 -2.49 3.54 -0.79
C THR A 76 -3.22 2.62 -1.76
N VAL A 77 -4.35 2.10 -1.32
CA VAL A 77 -5.24 1.26 -2.12
C VAL A 77 -6.59 1.95 -2.22
N PHE A 78 -7.05 2.15 -3.44
CA PHE A 78 -8.30 2.82 -3.75
C PHE A 78 -9.35 1.81 -4.20
N PHE A 79 -10.59 2.07 -3.81
CA PHE A 79 -11.77 1.44 -4.37
C PHE A 79 -12.61 2.49 -5.08
N ALA A 80 -13.17 2.15 -6.23
CA ALA A 80 -14.18 2.96 -6.87
C ALA A 80 -15.27 2.08 -7.50
N MET A 81 -16.51 2.53 -7.39
CA MET A 81 -17.67 1.91 -8.06
C MET A 81 -18.52 2.97 -8.73
N ARG A 82 -18.94 2.68 -9.95
CA ARG A 82 -19.81 3.56 -10.73
C ARG A 82 -21.27 3.39 -10.31
N HIS A 83 -21.95 4.53 -10.17
CA HIS A 83 -23.40 4.59 -9.96
C HIS A 83 -24.02 5.63 -10.93
N ALA A 84 -25.36 5.67 -10.99
CA ALA A 84 -26.04 6.75 -11.71
C ALA A 84 -25.84 8.07 -10.98
N ILE A 85 -25.58 9.13 -11.73
CA ILE A 85 -25.48 10.50 -11.19
C ILE A 85 -26.82 10.83 -10.53
N ASP A 86 -26.80 11.50 -9.39
CA ASP A 86 -27.96 11.89 -8.59
C ASP A 86 -28.74 10.76 -7.93
N ASP A 87 -28.32 9.49 -8.07
CA ASP A 87 -28.91 8.36 -7.34
C ASP A 87 -28.14 8.09 -6.03
N MET A 88 -28.57 8.79 -4.98
CA MET A 88 -28.00 8.61 -3.63
C MET A 88 -28.16 7.19 -3.09
N ALA A 89 -29.27 6.51 -3.44
CA ALA A 89 -29.47 5.13 -3.01
C ALA A 89 -28.53 4.17 -3.74
N ALA A 90 -28.24 4.38 -5.03
CA ALA A 90 -27.23 3.61 -5.74
C ALA A 90 -25.82 3.88 -5.19
N ARG A 91 -25.50 5.15 -4.87
CA ARG A 91 -24.25 5.51 -4.20
C ARG A 91 -24.08 4.76 -2.88
N ALA A 92 -25.11 4.77 -2.02
CA ALA A 92 -25.09 4.06 -0.74
C ALA A 92 -24.80 2.56 -0.94
N ARG A 93 -25.51 1.91 -1.88
CA ARG A 93 -25.27 0.48 -2.21
C ARG A 93 -23.84 0.21 -2.70
N CYS A 94 -23.26 1.13 -3.48
CA CYS A 94 -21.85 1.02 -3.90
C CYS A 94 -20.91 1.11 -2.70
N MET A 95 -21.13 2.08 -1.80
CA MET A 95 -20.34 2.23 -0.58
C MET A 95 -20.42 0.99 0.31
N ASP A 96 -21.60 0.45 0.54
CA ASP A 96 -21.78 -0.77 1.34
C ASP A 96 -21.06 -1.97 0.70
N THR A 97 -21.09 -2.08 -0.62
CA THR A 97 -20.33 -3.11 -1.34
C THR A 97 -18.83 -2.94 -1.14
N MET A 98 -18.32 -1.73 -1.25
CA MET A 98 -16.87 -1.46 -1.04
C MET A 98 -16.46 -1.71 0.40
N ARG A 99 -17.27 -1.32 1.39
CA ARG A 99 -17.04 -1.64 2.82
C ARG A 99 -16.92 -3.14 3.05
N GLU A 100 -17.80 -3.93 2.43
CA GLU A 100 -17.76 -5.39 2.58
C GLU A 100 -16.54 -6.00 1.87
N VAL A 101 -16.18 -5.57 0.67
CA VAL A 101 -14.94 -5.98 -0.01
C VAL A 101 -13.72 -5.62 0.85
N PHE A 102 -13.68 -4.39 1.39
CA PHE A 102 -12.63 -3.95 2.30
C PHE A 102 -12.52 -4.87 3.52
N ARG A 103 -13.64 -5.15 4.20
CA ARG A 103 -13.66 -6.06 5.35
C ARG A 103 -13.09 -7.44 4.99
N GLN A 104 -13.45 -7.98 3.83
CA GLN A 104 -12.95 -9.28 3.35
C GLN A 104 -11.45 -9.21 3.02
N PHE A 105 -10.97 -8.12 2.43
CA PHE A 105 -9.54 -7.91 2.19
C PHE A 105 -8.77 -7.83 3.50
N MET A 106 -9.30 -7.14 4.52
CA MET A 106 -8.66 -7.08 5.84
C MET A 106 -8.57 -8.46 6.51
N SER A 107 -9.57 -9.32 6.36
CA SER A 107 -9.49 -10.68 6.89
C SER A 107 -8.35 -11.50 6.27
N ARG A 108 -8.05 -11.30 4.98
CA ARG A 108 -6.91 -11.92 4.30
C ARG A 108 -5.59 -11.26 4.68
N LEU A 109 -5.59 -9.94 4.91
CA LEU A 109 -4.41 -9.20 5.34
C LEU A 109 -3.91 -9.66 6.73
N ILE A 110 -4.82 -10.01 7.64
CA ILE A 110 -4.49 -10.60 8.94
C ILE A 110 -3.70 -11.91 8.77
N LEU A 111 -4.08 -12.77 7.83
CA LEU A 111 -3.35 -14.00 7.54
C LEU A 111 -1.99 -13.72 6.89
N GLU A 112 -1.93 -12.74 6.01
CA GLU A 112 -0.67 -12.32 5.37
C GLU A 112 0.30 -11.71 6.39
N ARG A 113 -0.20 -10.97 7.39
CA ARG A 113 0.60 -10.43 8.49
C ARG A 113 1.49 -11.50 9.13
N THR A 114 0.91 -12.64 9.51
CA THR A 114 1.66 -13.74 10.12
C THR A 114 2.80 -14.25 9.22
N ARG A 115 2.56 -14.30 7.90
CA ARG A 115 3.59 -14.69 6.92
C ARG A 115 4.69 -13.65 6.77
N LEU A 116 4.33 -12.37 6.85
CA LEU A 116 5.26 -11.25 6.78
C LEU A 116 6.16 -11.19 8.02
N GLU A 117 5.61 -11.37 9.20
CA GLU A 117 6.35 -11.41 10.46
C GLU A 117 7.44 -12.49 10.46
N GLN A 118 7.17 -13.66 9.86
CA GLN A 118 8.17 -14.73 9.67
C GLN A 118 9.35 -14.29 8.77
N LYS A 119 9.18 -13.23 8.00
CA LYS A 119 10.19 -12.65 7.12
C LYS A 119 10.76 -11.33 7.65
N ALA A 120 10.54 -11.02 8.92
CA ALA A 120 10.92 -9.75 9.56
C ALA A 120 10.33 -8.51 8.81
N ILE A 121 9.11 -8.64 8.29
CA ILE A 121 8.31 -7.56 7.72
C ILE A 121 7.11 -7.37 8.64
N TYR A 122 6.99 -6.18 9.22
CA TYR A 122 5.98 -5.89 10.23
C TYR A 122 4.90 -5.00 9.62
N LEU A 123 3.69 -5.53 9.53
CA LEU A 123 2.52 -4.79 9.06
C LEU A 123 1.97 -3.95 10.21
N ASP A 124 1.68 -2.68 9.94
CA ASP A 124 1.00 -1.82 10.91
C ASP A 124 -0.36 -2.41 11.29
N GLU A 125 -0.65 -2.44 12.58
CA GLU A 125 -1.92 -2.98 13.10
C GLU A 125 -3.10 -2.04 12.83
N ARG A 126 -2.82 -0.77 12.60
CA ARG A 126 -3.82 0.26 12.35
C ARG A 126 -3.92 0.57 10.87
N ILE A 127 -5.03 0.17 10.26
CA ILE A 127 -5.36 0.52 8.88
C ILE A 127 -6.26 1.74 8.88
N GLN A 128 -5.76 2.85 8.35
CA GLN A 128 -6.57 4.05 8.14
C GLN A 128 -7.34 3.92 6.84
N PHE A 129 -8.61 4.28 6.84
CA PHE A 129 -9.43 4.33 5.63
C PHE A 129 -10.23 5.63 5.58
N GLN A 130 -10.59 6.05 4.38
CA GLN A 130 -11.42 7.22 4.14
C GLN A 130 -12.37 6.97 2.97
N GLU A 131 -13.61 7.39 3.15
CA GLU A 131 -14.60 7.49 2.07
C GLU A 131 -14.52 8.88 1.44
N ILE A 132 -14.59 8.96 0.13
CA ILE A 132 -14.36 10.20 -0.62
C ILE A 132 -15.67 10.66 -1.24
N ASP A 133 -16.05 11.91 -0.96
CA ASP A 133 -17.27 12.51 -1.49
C ASP A 133 -17.07 13.31 -2.78
N GLU A 134 -15.87 13.83 -3.03
CA GLU A 134 -15.57 14.73 -4.15
C GLU A 134 -15.84 14.14 -5.53
N TYR A 135 -15.83 12.81 -5.67
CA TYR A 135 -16.14 12.13 -6.93
C TYR A 135 -17.62 11.79 -7.13
N PHE A 136 -18.49 12.20 -6.22
CA PHE A 136 -19.92 11.94 -6.31
C PHE A 136 -20.51 12.46 -7.62
N PHE A 137 -20.19 13.67 -8.01
CA PHE A 137 -20.68 14.28 -9.24
C PHE A 137 -20.14 13.64 -10.52
N SER A 138 -19.07 12.87 -10.43
CA SER A 138 -18.59 12.04 -11.55
C SER A 138 -19.35 10.73 -11.71
N GLY A 139 -20.31 10.45 -10.82
CA GLY A 139 -21.04 9.19 -10.77
C GLY A 139 -20.20 8.02 -10.22
N CYS A 140 -19.20 8.32 -9.37
CA CYS A 140 -18.37 7.33 -8.72
C CYS A 140 -18.45 7.45 -7.19
N ALA A 141 -18.72 6.34 -6.51
CA ALA A 141 -18.46 6.18 -5.09
C ALA A 141 -17.02 5.72 -4.93
N CYS A 142 -16.24 6.39 -4.07
CA CYS A 142 -14.82 6.13 -3.89
C CYS A 142 -14.46 6.00 -2.41
N ALA A 143 -13.49 5.15 -2.12
CA ALA A 143 -12.86 5.01 -0.80
C ALA A 143 -11.39 4.62 -0.99
N TYR A 144 -10.55 4.91 -0.01
CA TYR A 144 -9.19 4.40 0.02
C TYR A 144 -8.77 3.99 1.43
N PHE A 145 -7.74 3.20 1.51
CA PHE A 145 -7.06 2.86 2.75
C PHE A 145 -5.54 2.81 2.54
N GLN A 146 -4.82 2.91 3.64
CA GLN A 146 -3.36 2.86 3.64
C GLN A 146 -2.87 1.65 4.41
N VAL A 147 -1.88 0.97 3.82
CA VAL A 147 -1.19 -0.15 4.43
C VAL A 147 0.27 0.21 4.59
N ALA A 148 0.76 0.18 5.82
CA ALA A 148 2.15 0.46 6.13
C ALA A 148 2.88 -0.81 6.57
N VAL A 149 4.10 -0.97 6.11
CA VAL A 149 5.01 -2.04 6.54
C VAL A 149 6.35 -1.47 6.96
N ASP A 150 6.89 -2.01 8.04
CA ASP A 150 8.22 -1.73 8.54
C ASP A 150 9.13 -2.91 8.25
N THR A 151 10.32 -2.64 7.71
CA THR A 151 11.33 -3.65 7.38
C THR A 151 12.68 -3.23 7.95
N PHE A 152 13.41 -4.19 8.53
CA PHE A 152 14.78 -3.93 8.95
C PHE A 152 15.64 -3.46 7.76
N THR A 153 16.51 -2.49 8.01
CA THR A 153 17.41 -1.93 7.00
C THR A 153 18.85 -1.99 7.50
N ASP A 154 19.70 -2.72 6.78
CA ASP A 154 21.14 -2.76 7.08
C ASP A 154 21.79 -1.47 6.60
N LEU A 155 22.12 -0.59 7.52
CA LEU A 155 22.79 0.70 7.27
C LEU A 155 24.30 0.64 7.57
N ARG A 156 24.89 -0.54 7.75
CA ARG A 156 26.34 -0.64 7.95
C ARG A 156 27.07 -0.09 6.74
N PHE A 157 28.00 0.82 7.02
CA PHE A 157 28.83 1.39 5.96
C PHE A 157 29.74 0.31 5.36
N ARG A 158 29.81 0.26 4.02
CA ARG A 158 30.63 -0.69 3.29
C ARG A 158 31.49 0.05 2.29
N TYR A 159 32.81 0.02 2.48
CA TYR A 159 33.79 0.72 1.63
C TYR A 159 33.67 0.37 0.15
N ASN A 160 33.33 -0.86 -0.18
CA ASN A 160 33.23 -1.34 -1.55
C ASN A 160 31.98 -0.84 -2.30
N GLU A 161 31.08 -0.11 -1.61
CA GLU A 161 29.89 0.50 -2.22
C GLU A 161 30.15 1.95 -2.67
N TRP A 162 31.38 2.48 -2.45
CA TRP A 162 31.68 3.88 -2.66
C TRP A 162 32.97 4.06 -3.47
N GLU A 163 32.97 5.05 -4.40
CA GLU A 163 34.11 5.54 -5.08
C GLU A 163 34.54 6.90 -4.48
N ASN A 164 35.85 7.14 -4.40
CA ASN A 164 36.40 8.43 -4.00
C ASN A 164 35.86 8.97 -2.66
N LEU A 165 35.90 8.13 -1.63
CA LEU A 165 35.54 8.58 -0.28
C LEU A 165 36.44 9.79 0.12
N PRO A 166 35.82 10.88 0.64
CA PRO A 166 36.62 11.94 1.26
C PRO A 166 37.42 11.33 2.43
N GLU A 167 38.63 11.85 2.66
CA GLU A 167 39.36 11.47 3.86
C GLU A 167 38.50 11.72 5.06
N MET A 168 38.01 10.65 5.65
CA MET A 168 37.21 10.73 6.85
C MET A 168 38.13 11.17 7.96
N GLY A 169 38.04 12.43 8.36
CA GLY A 169 38.68 12.91 9.59
C GLY A 169 38.37 11.91 10.69
N THR A 170 39.37 11.59 11.51
CA THR A 170 39.32 10.57 12.56
C THR A 170 37.98 10.59 13.29
N PHE A 171 37.06 9.70 12.89
CA PHE A 171 35.85 9.43 13.65
C PHE A 171 36.31 8.91 15.01
N SER A 172 35.96 9.62 16.08
CA SER A 172 36.18 9.14 17.44
C SER A 172 35.52 7.77 17.59
N PRO A 173 36.18 6.76 18.17
CA PRO A 173 35.65 5.38 18.24
C PRO A 173 34.44 5.18 19.14
N ALA A 174 33.69 6.23 19.43
CA ALA A 174 32.46 6.14 20.25
C ALA A 174 31.32 5.37 19.58
N PHE A 175 31.45 4.91 18.33
CA PHE A 175 30.42 4.15 17.60
C PHE A 175 30.79 2.68 17.29
N THR A 176 31.91 2.20 17.77
CA THR A 176 32.20 0.75 17.78
C THR A 176 31.79 0.19 19.13
N GLN A 177 30.49 0.06 19.39
CA GLN A 177 30.04 -0.96 20.34
C GLN A 177 29.98 -2.28 19.57
N ASP A 178 31.03 -3.06 19.76
CA ASP A 178 31.05 -4.49 19.42
C ASP A 178 29.93 -5.14 20.21
N TYR A 179 28.92 -5.60 19.53
CA TYR A 179 28.03 -6.62 20.06
C TYR A 179 28.61 -7.97 19.64
N ASP A 180 29.37 -8.58 20.57
CA ASP A 180 29.66 -10.01 20.58
C ASP A 180 28.37 -10.84 20.77
#